data_d0e885e6ef3e1d56160f63f647a869bb
#
_entry.id   d0e885e6ef3e1d56160f63f647a869bb
#
_cell.length_a   1.000
_cell.length_b   1.000
_cell.length_c   1.000
_cell.angle_alpha   90.00
_cell.angle_beta   90.00
_cell.angle_gamma   90.00
#
_symmetry.space_group_name_H-M   'P 1'
#
loop_
_entity.id
_entity.type
_entity.pdbx_description
1 polymer ?
#
loop_
_entity_poly.entity_id
_entity_poly.type
_entity_poly.pdbx_seq_one_letter_code
_entity_poly.pdbx_strand_id
1 'polypeptide(L)'
;MSSGGTLFGVGLGPGDPELVTVKAARVIGEADVVAYHSARHGRSIARRIAEQYLRPGQIEEHLVYPVTTETTDHPGGYAGAMEDFYREAAERIAAHLDAGRDVALLAEGDPLFYSSYMHMHSRLTERFNAVIIPGVTSVSAASAAIATPLVTGDEVLSILPGTMPVRELARRLADADAAVVIKLGRTYPQVREALSMSGRLDEAFYVERASTDAQRVLPAAEVDAEGVPYFSLAIVPGGRRTKPVTGGVAVVGLGPGDVDWMTPQSRRELAAATDLIGYGPYLERVPLRASQIRHPSDNTDEPARARLACELAEQGRAVAVVSSGDPGVFAMATAVLEEAKQWPDVAVRVIPAMTAAQAVASRVGAPLGHDYAVLSLSDRLKPWDVIAARLSAAAAADLVLAIYNPASKSRTWQVAAMRDLLLEHRDPGTPVVIGRDVSGPGESVTVVRLADLDQADVDMRCLLIIGSSQTQWYGGTVFTPRRYPG
;
A
#
# COMPACT_ATOMS: atom_id res chain seq x y z
N MET A 1 42.97 -0.44 -24.95
CA MET A 1 41.76 -1.24 -24.96
C MET A 1 42.15 -2.58 -24.35
N SER A 2 41.48 -3.00 -23.29
CA SER A 2 41.82 -4.21 -22.51
C SER A 2 41.70 -5.45 -23.42
N SER A 3 42.79 -6.24 -23.48
CA SER A 3 42.85 -7.54 -24.16
C SER A 3 42.18 -8.66 -23.31
N GLY A 4 41.30 -8.30 -22.40
CA GLY A 4 40.58 -9.22 -21.53
C GLY A 4 39.38 -9.87 -22.23
N GLY A 5 38.95 -11.02 -21.70
CA GLY A 5 37.71 -11.69 -22.15
C GLY A 5 36.45 -10.91 -21.80
N THR A 6 35.31 -11.31 -22.35
CA THR A 6 34.00 -10.69 -22.12
C THR A 6 33.20 -11.50 -21.10
N LEU A 7 32.58 -10.81 -20.15
CA LEU A 7 31.60 -11.39 -19.23
C LEU A 7 30.21 -11.38 -19.87
N PHE A 8 29.60 -12.53 -20.05
CA PHE A 8 28.23 -12.66 -20.49
C PHE A 8 27.34 -13.04 -19.28
N GLY A 9 26.40 -12.17 -18.91
CA GLY A 9 25.32 -12.52 -17.99
C GLY A 9 24.19 -13.19 -18.77
N VAL A 10 24.01 -14.49 -18.58
CA VAL A 10 23.14 -15.29 -19.46
C VAL A 10 21.88 -15.75 -18.74
N GLY A 11 20.73 -15.21 -19.16
CA GLY A 11 19.42 -15.65 -18.69
C GLY A 11 19.01 -16.98 -19.31
N LEU A 12 18.68 -17.93 -18.45
CA LEU A 12 18.31 -19.31 -18.83
C LEU A 12 16.81 -19.56 -18.86
N GLY A 13 16.02 -18.55 -18.55
CA GLY A 13 14.59 -18.78 -18.36
C GLY A 13 14.26 -19.48 -17.03
N PRO A 14 12.97 -19.80 -16.80
CA PRO A 14 12.44 -20.20 -15.49
C PRO A 14 12.66 -21.68 -15.13
N GLY A 15 13.10 -22.52 -16.07
CA GLY A 15 13.32 -23.94 -15.78
C GLY A 15 13.29 -24.88 -16.96
N ASP A 16 12.42 -24.65 -17.95
CA ASP A 16 12.36 -25.39 -19.20
C ASP A 16 13.54 -24.99 -20.10
N PRO A 17 14.40 -25.94 -20.54
CA PRO A 17 15.47 -25.63 -21.45
C PRO A 17 15.01 -25.03 -22.80
N GLU A 18 13.82 -25.34 -23.28
CA GLU A 18 13.27 -24.77 -24.53
C GLU A 18 12.91 -23.27 -24.39
N LEU A 19 12.88 -22.73 -23.17
CA LEU A 19 12.71 -21.31 -22.91
C LEU A 19 14.03 -20.52 -22.83
N VAL A 20 15.15 -21.20 -23.05
CA VAL A 20 16.45 -20.55 -23.27
C VAL A 20 16.43 -19.86 -24.63
N THR A 21 16.79 -18.57 -24.67
CA THR A 21 16.78 -17.83 -25.93
C THR A 21 17.87 -18.37 -26.90
N VAL A 22 17.63 -18.28 -28.21
CA VAL A 22 18.60 -18.69 -29.23
C VAL A 22 19.95 -18.00 -29.01
N LYS A 23 19.96 -16.73 -28.59
CA LYS A 23 21.19 -15.99 -28.29
C LYS A 23 21.89 -16.54 -27.05
N ALA A 24 21.15 -16.90 -26.00
CA ALA A 24 21.72 -17.51 -24.81
C ALA A 24 22.35 -18.87 -25.11
N ALA A 25 21.63 -19.74 -25.85
CA ALA A 25 22.14 -21.04 -26.28
C ALA A 25 23.45 -20.92 -27.07
N ARG A 26 23.52 -19.98 -28.03
CA ARG A 26 24.73 -19.71 -28.80
C ARG A 26 25.88 -19.23 -27.92
N VAL A 27 25.66 -18.24 -27.04
CA VAL A 27 26.70 -17.68 -26.14
C VAL A 27 27.22 -18.77 -25.19
N ILE A 28 26.34 -19.61 -24.62
CA ILE A 28 26.75 -20.73 -23.77
C ILE A 28 27.69 -21.67 -24.55
N GLY A 29 27.33 -22.02 -25.79
CA GLY A 29 28.14 -22.92 -26.63
C GLY A 29 29.46 -22.28 -27.09
N GLU A 30 29.55 -20.96 -27.24
CA GLU A 30 30.75 -20.27 -27.71
C GLU A 30 31.74 -19.91 -26.59
N ALA A 31 31.27 -19.67 -25.35
CA ALA A 31 32.10 -19.25 -24.21
C ALA A 31 33.19 -20.27 -23.85
N ASP A 32 34.35 -19.80 -23.43
CA ASP A 32 35.45 -20.63 -22.94
C ASP A 32 35.16 -21.20 -21.55
N VAL A 33 34.47 -20.41 -20.74
CA VAL A 33 34.12 -20.74 -19.36
C VAL A 33 32.61 -20.59 -19.15
N VAL A 34 32.00 -21.60 -18.52
CA VAL A 34 30.61 -21.56 -18.10
C VAL A 34 30.57 -21.56 -16.57
N ALA A 35 30.17 -20.42 -15.98
CA ALA A 35 30.09 -20.24 -14.55
C ALA A 35 28.63 -20.30 -14.05
N TYR A 36 28.42 -20.93 -12.90
CA TYR A 36 27.09 -21.07 -12.32
C TYR A 36 27.12 -21.21 -10.80
N HIS A 37 26.03 -20.77 -10.17
CA HIS A 37 25.85 -20.88 -8.72
C HIS A 37 25.13 -22.18 -8.33
N SER A 38 25.38 -22.66 -7.10
CA SER A 38 24.59 -23.70 -6.46
C SER A 38 24.63 -23.62 -4.93
N ALA A 39 23.68 -24.28 -4.27
CA ALA A 39 23.76 -24.56 -2.84
C ALA A 39 24.81 -25.66 -2.55
N ARG A 40 25.30 -25.74 -1.29
CA ARG A 40 26.30 -26.75 -0.86
C ARG A 40 25.89 -28.20 -1.12
N HIS A 41 24.59 -28.48 -0.98
CA HIS A 41 24.04 -29.85 -1.03
C HIS A 41 23.15 -30.10 -2.25
N GLY A 42 23.21 -29.21 -3.25
CA GLY A 42 22.34 -29.28 -4.43
C GLY A 42 23.10 -29.28 -5.75
N ARG A 43 22.51 -29.86 -6.77
CA ARG A 43 22.95 -29.66 -8.15
C ARG A 43 22.49 -28.26 -8.59
N SER A 44 23.31 -27.55 -9.35
CA SER A 44 22.93 -26.25 -9.92
C SER A 44 21.76 -26.42 -10.89
N ILE A 45 20.68 -25.67 -10.64
CA ILE A 45 19.53 -25.63 -11.55
C ILE A 45 19.94 -24.97 -12.86
N ALA A 46 20.70 -23.88 -12.80
CA ALA A 46 21.23 -23.18 -13.96
C ALA A 46 22.05 -24.13 -14.85
N ARG A 47 22.96 -24.86 -14.25
CA ARG A 47 23.78 -25.83 -15.00
C ARG A 47 22.94 -26.94 -15.67
N ARG A 48 21.89 -27.44 -14.98
CA ARG A 48 20.97 -28.43 -15.52
C ARG A 48 20.17 -27.89 -16.72
N ILE A 49 19.67 -26.66 -16.65
CA ILE A 49 18.96 -26.03 -17.77
C ILE A 49 19.88 -25.87 -18.99
N ALA A 50 21.14 -25.48 -18.74
CA ALA A 50 22.12 -25.25 -19.79
C ALA A 50 22.73 -26.53 -20.38
N GLU A 51 22.49 -27.71 -19.80
CA GLU A 51 23.21 -28.95 -20.08
C GLU A 51 23.28 -29.29 -21.59
N GLN A 52 22.18 -29.18 -22.30
CA GLN A 52 22.11 -29.46 -23.74
C GLN A 52 22.86 -28.46 -24.63
N TYR A 53 23.22 -27.30 -24.10
CA TYR A 53 23.92 -26.23 -24.82
C TYR A 53 25.43 -26.19 -24.54
N LEU A 54 25.90 -26.99 -23.56
CA LEU A 54 27.32 -27.13 -23.26
C LEU A 54 28.05 -27.91 -24.32
N ARG A 55 29.28 -27.53 -24.59
CA ARG A 55 30.16 -28.30 -25.50
C ARG A 55 31.30 -28.97 -24.74
N PRO A 56 31.82 -30.10 -25.23
CA PRO A 56 32.99 -30.74 -24.64
C PRO A 56 34.21 -29.82 -24.56
N GLY A 57 34.91 -29.84 -23.44
CA GLY A 57 36.16 -29.09 -23.24
C GLY A 57 35.99 -27.67 -22.72
N GLN A 58 34.78 -27.19 -22.45
CA GLN A 58 34.57 -25.93 -21.74
C GLN A 58 35.01 -26.04 -20.28
N ILE A 59 35.51 -24.93 -19.73
CA ILE A 59 35.81 -24.86 -18.32
C ILE A 59 34.51 -24.58 -17.55
N GLU A 60 34.15 -25.45 -16.63
CA GLU A 60 33.01 -25.23 -15.74
C GLU A 60 33.50 -24.57 -14.42
N GLU A 61 33.02 -23.34 -14.14
CA GLU A 61 33.37 -22.60 -12.93
C GLU A 61 32.19 -22.66 -11.94
N HIS A 62 32.31 -23.53 -10.95
CA HIS A 62 31.28 -23.79 -9.97
C HIS A 62 31.41 -22.87 -8.76
N LEU A 63 30.41 -22.00 -8.53
CA LEU A 63 30.32 -21.01 -7.45
C LEU A 63 29.33 -21.51 -6.38
N VAL A 64 29.86 -22.06 -5.28
CA VAL A 64 29.03 -22.67 -4.23
C VAL A 64 28.74 -21.67 -3.13
N TYR A 65 27.47 -21.37 -2.90
CA TYR A 65 27.05 -20.49 -1.82
C TYR A 65 27.48 -21.04 -0.46
N PRO A 66 28.05 -20.20 0.43
CA PRO A 66 28.42 -20.62 1.78
C PRO A 66 27.18 -20.91 2.63
N VAL A 67 26.09 -20.23 2.36
CA VAL A 67 24.81 -20.33 3.06
C VAL A 67 23.68 -19.92 2.11
N THR A 68 22.54 -20.58 2.19
CA THR A 68 21.33 -20.22 1.40
C THR A 68 20.18 -19.79 2.31
N THR A 69 19.68 -20.70 3.12
CA THR A 69 18.56 -20.47 4.03
C THR A 69 18.89 -20.83 5.48
N GLU A 70 20.07 -21.39 5.71
CA GLU A 70 20.54 -21.84 7.03
C GLU A 70 21.06 -20.65 7.87
N THR A 71 21.23 -20.86 9.16
CA THR A 71 21.97 -19.96 10.03
C THR A 71 23.48 -20.05 9.72
N THR A 72 24.21 -18.98 9.94
CA THR A 72 25.65 -18.91 9.73
C THR A 72 26.35 -18.39 10.96
N ASP A 73 27.55 -18.92 11.24
CA ASP A 73 28.42 -18.46 12.32
C ASP A 73 29.30 -17.28 11.89
N HIS A 74 29.12 -16.76 10.68
CA HIS A 74 29.89 -15.64 10.18
C HIS A 74 29.66 -14.38 11.05
N PRO A 75 30.73 -13.63 11.47
CA PRO A 75 30.59 -12.45 12.35
C PRO A 75 29.67 -11.37 11.80
N GLY A 76 29.60 -11.20 10.46
CA GLY A 76 28.68 -10.30 9.76
C GLY A 76 27.32 -10.91 9.44
N GLY A 77 27.00 -12.09 10.00
CA GLY A 77 25.77 -12.82 9.69
C GLY A 77 25.66 -13.22 8.23
N TYR A 78 24.42 -13.44 7.76
CA TYR A 78 24.14 -13.82 6.37
C TYR A 78 24.72 -12.80 5.37
N ALA A 79 24.53 -11.51 5.62
CA ALA A 79 25.01 -10.45 4.71
C ALA A 79 26.53 -10.45 4.56
N GLY A 80 27.28 -10.62 5.66
CA GLY A 80 28.73 -10.72 5.63
C GLY A 80 29.24 -11.96 4.91
N ALA A 81 28.63 -13.12 5.17
CA ALA A 81 28.99 -14.36 4.47
C ALA A 81 28.74 -14.27 2.95
N MET A 82 27.66 -13.64 2.53
CA MET A 82 27.35 -13.44 1.11
C MET A 82 28.27 -12.40 0.46
N GLU A 83 28.66 -11.34 1.18
CA GLU A 83 29.59 -10.33 0.66
C GLU A 83 30.97 -10.93 0.39
N ASP A 84 31.51 -11.73 1.33
CA ASP A 84 32.76 -12.45 1.16
C ASP A 84 32.70 -13.42 -0.02
N PHE A 85 31.61 -14.16 -0.11
CA PHE A 85 31.39 -15.08 -1.23
C PHE A 85 31.40 -14.37 -2.59
N TYR A 86 30.66 -13.27 -2.73
CA TYR A 86 30.62 -12.56 -4.01
C TYR A 86 31.96 -11.90 -4.36
N ARG A 87 32.73 -11.47 -3.36
CA ARG A 87 34.08 -10.97 -3.59
C ARG A 87 34.99 -12.07 -4.13
N GLU A 88 35.04 -13.24 -3.48
CA GLU A 88 35.84 -14.39 -3.90
C GLU A 88 35.41 -14.92 -5.28
N ALA A 89 34.12 -15.05 -5.50
CA ALA A 89 33.57 -15.48 -6.77
C ALA A 89 33.94 -14.50 -7.91
N ALA A 90 33.87 -13.19 -7.65
CA ALA A 90 34.28 -12.18 -8.62
C ALA A 90 35.76 -12.28 -8.98
N GLU A 91 36.67 -12.52 -8.03
CA GLU A 91 38.09 -12.71 -8.31
C GLU A 91 38.36 -13.98 -9.14
N ARG A 92 37.63 -15.06 -8.89
CA ARG A 92 37.73 -16.30 -9.71
C ARG A 92 37.30 -16.04 -11.15
N ILE A 93 36.21 -15.32 -11.37
CA ILE A 93 35.73 -14.92 -12.71
C ILE A 93 36.72 -13.94 -13.34
N ALA A 94 37.23 -12.96 -12.60
CA ALA A 94 38.21 -11.99 -13.07
C ALA A 94 39.49 -12.69 -13.59
N ALA A 95 39.98 -13.72 -12.92
CA ALA A 95 41.14 -14.50 -13.37
C ALA A 95 40.94 -15.15 -14.75
N HIS A 96 39.72 -15.58 -15.08
CA HIS A 96 39.41 -16.08 -16.41
C HIS A 96 39.40 -14.94 -17.44
N LEU A 97 38.75 -13.81 -17.10
CA LEU A 97 38.65 -12.65 -17.98
C LEU A 97 40.02 -12.01 -18.25
N ASP A 98 40.89 -11.90 -17.23
CA ASP A 98 42.27 -11.41 -17.37
C ASP A 98 43.13 -12.34 -18.26
N ALA A 99 42.82 -13.62 -18.29
CA ALA A 99 43.44 -14.59 -19.19
C ALA A 99 42.88 -14.55 -20.64
N GLY A 100 42.02 -13.57 -20.96
CA GLY A 100 41.42 -13.37 -22.29
C GLY A 100 40.29 -14.37 -22.59
N ARG A 101 39.77 -15.10 -21.62
CA ARG A 101 38.69 -16.09 -21.81
C ARG A 101 37.33 -15.44 -21.64
N ASP A 102 36.42 -15.74 -22.55
CA ASP A 102 35.03 -15.34 -22.45
C ASP A 102 34.28 -16.20 -21.43
N VAL A 103 33.54 -15.57 -20.53
CA VAL A 103 32.82 -16.23 -19.44
C VAL A 103 31.32 -16.06 -19.59
N ALA A 104 30.58 -17.15 -19.73
CA ALA A 104 29.11 -17.18 -19.62
C ALA A 104 28.71 -17.47 -18.16
N LEU A 105 28.29 -16.45 -17.41
CA LEU A 105 27.75 -16.61 -16.07
C LEU A 105 26.25 -16.81 -16.13
N LEU A 106 25.82 -18.01 -15.76
CA LEU A 106 24.44 -18.47 -15.90
C LEU A 106 23.55 -17.95 -14.77
N ALA A 107 22.35 -17.51 -15.13
CA ALA A 107 21.33 -17.02 -14.19
C ALA A 107 19.97 -17.65 -14.49
N GLU A 108 19.32 -18.26 -13.50
CA GLU A 108 17.92 -18.66 -13.62
C GLU A 108 17.04 -17.44 -13.86
N GLY A 109 16.06 -17.53 -14.76
CA GLY A 109 15.24 -16.41 -15.20
C GLY A 109 16.03 -15.41 -16.02
N ASP A 110 16.06 -14.16 -15.57
CA ASP A 110 16.77 -13.03 -16.20
C ASP A 110 17.91 -12.54 -15.30
N PRO A 111 19.11 -12.23 -15.84
CA PRO A 111 20.29 -11.84 -15.06
C PRO A 111 20.11 -10.58 -14.23
N LEU A 112 19.26 -9.65 -14.68
CA LEU A 112 19.04 -8.38 -13.99
C LEU A 112 17.72 -8.33 -13.20
N PHE A 113 17.05 -9.48 -13.04
CA PHE A 113 15.78 -9.56 -12.33
C PHE A 113 15.88 -10.46 -11.09
N TYR A 114 16.22 -9.87 -9.94
CA TYR A 114 16.42 -10.56 -8.65
C TYR A 114 17.45 -11.70 -8.68
N SER A 115 18.41 -11.64 -9.58
CA SER A 115 19.45 -12.66 -9.77
C SER A 115 20.74 -12.32 -9.01
N SER A 116 21.46 -13.35 -8.58
CA SER A 116 22.81 -13.22 -8.01
C SER A 116 23.83 -12.67 -9.00
N TYR A 117 23.55 -12.75 -10.31
CA TYR A 117 24.40 -12.14 -11.34
C TYR A 117 24.61 -10.63 -11.08
N MET A 118 23.62 -9.91 -10.56
CA MET A 118 23.75 -8.46 -10.31
C MET A 118 24.92 -8.13 -9.37
N HIS A 119 25.22 -8.99 -8.40
CA HIS A 119 26.34 -8.82 -7.48
C HIS A 119 27.68 -9.02 -8.16
N MET A 120 27.76 -9.91 -9.15
CA MET A 120 28.94 -10.13 -9.98
C MET A 120 29.11 -9.00 -10.99
N HIS A 121 28.02 -8.59 -11.62
CA HIS A 121 28.01 -7.48 -12.57
C HIS A 121 28.61 -6.20 -11.96
N SER A 122 28.11 -5.76 -10.82
CA SER A 122 28.59 -4.54 -10.14
C SER A 122 30.08 -4.56 -9.78
N ARG A 123 30.68 -5.74 -9.55
CA ARG A 123 32.09 -5.89 -9.19
C ARG A 123 33.03 -6.01 -10.40
N LEU A 124 32.53 -6.51 -11.52
CA LEU A 124 33.36 -6.84 -12.67
C LEU A 124 33.31 -5.81 -13.80
N THR A 125 32.22 -5.05 -13.93
CA THR A 125 32.04 -4.11 -15.07
C THR A 125 32.94 -2.89 -15.03
N GLU A 126 33.56 -2.57 -13.92
CA GLU A 126 34.59 -1.52 -13.82
C GLU A 126 35.91 -1.93 -14.54
N ARG A 127 36.15 -3.22 -14.67
CA ARG A 127 37.40 -3.79 -15.21
C ARG A 127 37.22 -4.45 -16.57
N PHE A 128 36.05 -5.05 -16.82
CA PHE A 128 35.82 -5.92 -17.99
C PHE A 128 34.58 -5.49 -18.77
N ASN A 129 34.58 -5.81 -20.06
CA ASN A 129 33.38 -5.69 -20.89
C ASN A 129 32.33 -6.73 -20.44
N ALA A 130 31.09 -6.29 -20.28
CA ALA A 130 29.98 -7.17 -19.91
C ALA A 130 28.82 -7.01 -20.89
N VAL A 131 28.26 -8.15 -21.28
CA VAL A 131 27.10 -8.24 -22.19
C VAL A 131 25.98 -9.02 -21.50
N ILE A 132 24.79 -8.44 -21.41
CA ILE A 132 23.62 -9.08 -20.80
C ILE A 132 22.80 -9.77 -21.90
N ILE A 133 22.48 -11.02 -21.67
CA ILE A 133 21.56 -11.81 -22.51
C ILE A 133 20.27 -12.02 -21.69
N PRO A 134 19.19 -11.32 -22.01
CA PRO A 134 17.93 -11.44 -21.27
C PRO A 134 17.37 -12.86 -21.32
N GLY A 135 16.63 -13.22 -20.26
CA GLY A 135 15.93 -14.49 -20.16
C GLY A 135 14.45 -14.32 -19.83
N VAL A 136 13.65 -15.35 -20.08
CA VAL A 136 12.25 -15.40 -19.67
C VAL A 136 12.17 -15.42 -18.14
N THR A 137 11.43 -14.47 -17.56
CA THR A 137 11.30 -14.41 -16.09
C THR A 137 10.33 -15.45 -15.56
N SER A 138 10.47 -15.82 -14.28
CA SER A 138 9.50 -16.69 -13.60
C SER A 138 8.10 -16.09 -13.55
N VAL A 139 7.98 -14.76 -13.59
CA VAL A 139 6.70 -14.03 -13.63
C VAL A 139 5.94 -14.36 -14.93
N SER A 140 6.62 -14.30 -16.07
CA SER A 140 6.03 -14.66 -17.38
C SER A 140 5.66 -16.14 -17.46
N ALA A 141 6.52 -17.03 -16.97
CA ALA A 141 6.25 -18.47 -16.96
C ALA A 141 5.06 -18.82 -16.06
N ALA A 142 4.94 -18.18 -14.91
CA ALA A 142 3.84 -18.43 -14.01
C ALA A 142 2.50 -17.91 -14.56
N SER A 143 2.49 -16.80 -15.30
CA SER A 143 1.31 -16.33 -16.04
C SER A 143 0.89 -17.38 -17.09
N ALA A 144 1.84 -17.92 -17.84
CA ALA A 144 1.58 -19.00 -18.80
C ALA A 144 1.03 -20.25 -18.09
N ALA A 145 1.58 -20.63 -16.93
CA ALA A 145 1.14 -21.79 -16.15
C ALA A 145 -0.32 -21.68 -15.67
N ILE A 146 -0.80 -20.48 -15.33
CA ILE A 146 -2.21 -20.24 -14.96
C ILE A 146 -3.09 -19.91 -16.16
N ALA A 147 -2.54 -19.86 -17.38
CA ALA A 147 -3.22 -19.51 -18.62
C ALA A 147 -4.05 -18.20 -18.49
N THR A 148 -3.50 -17.21 -17.79
CA THR A 148 -4.21 -15.96 -17.51
C THR A 148 -3.26 -14.77 -17.71
N PRO A 149 -3.71 -13.72 -18.45
CA PRO A 149 -2.95 -12.49 -18.55
C PRO A 149 -2.65 -11.89 -17.16
N LEU A 150 -1.44 -11.40 -16.96
CA LEU A 150 -1.08 -10.70 -15.72
C LEU A 150 -1.79 -9.36 -15.63
N VAL A 151 -1.77 -8.61 -16.72
CA VAL A 151 -2.33 -7.27 -16.87
C VAL A 151 -2.91 -7.09 -18.27
N THR A 152 -3.91 -6.23 -18.38
CA THR A 152 -4.51 -5.85 -19.66
C THR A 152 -4.71 -4.32 -19.72
N GLY A 153 -4.67 -3.74 -20.90
CA GLY A 153 -4.88 -2.30 -21.09
C GLY A 153 -3.93 -1.44 -20.23
N ASP A 154 -4.51 -0.58 -19.41
CA ASP A 154 -3.79 0.38 -18.57
C ASP A 154 -3.52 -0.13 -17.13
N GLU A 155 -3.76 -1.42 -16.86
CA GLU A 155 -3.49 -2.01 -15.55
C GLU A 155 -2.00 -2.00 -15.20
N VAL A 156 -1.69 -1.79 -13.94
CA VAL A 156 -0.31 -1.76 -13.42
C VAL A 156 0.04 -3.07 -12.75
N LEU A 157 1.15 -3.70 -13.17
CA LEU A 157 1.72 -4.87 -12.52
C LEU A 157 2.69 -4.47 -11.42
N SER A 158 2.40 -4.89 -10.19
CA SER A 158 3.31 -4.75 -9.04
C SER A 158 4.05 -6.05 -8.76
N ILE A 159 5.40 -6.01 -8.75
CA ILE A 159 6.22 -7.17 -8.36
C ILE A 159 6.77 -6.90 -6.95
N LEU A 160 6.41 -7.75 -6.00
CA LEU A 160 6.61 -7.53 -4.58
C LEU A 160 7.45 -8.68 -3.96
N PRO A 161 8.50 -8.38 -3.18
CA PRO A 161 9.21 -9.42 -2.45
C PRO A 161 8.40 -9.89 -1.22
N GLY A 162 8.21 -11.20 -1.06
CA GLY A 162 7.52 -11.81 0.07
C GLY A 162 8.23 -11.61 1.42
N THR A 163 9.45 -11.06 1.40
CA THR A 163 10.22 -10.69 2.59
C THR A 163 9.81 -9.34 3.20
N MET A 164 8.88 -8.61 2.56
CA MET A 164 8.35 -7.36 3.09
C MET A 164 7.57 -7.59 4.40
N PRO A 165 7.51 -6.60 5.31
CA PRO A 165 6.61 -6.66 6.45
C PRO A 165 5.15 -6.88 6.01
N VAL A 166 4.44 -7.77 6.71
CA VAL A 166 3.07 -8.22 6.35
C VAL A 166 2.13 -7.06 6.05
N ARG A 167 2.10 -6.04 6.93
CA ARG A 167 1.21 -4.87 6.76
C ARG A 167 1.52 -4.05 5.51
N GLU A 168 2.81 -3.87 5.21
CA GLU A 168 3.23 -3.14 4.01
C GLU A 168 2.91 -3.94 2.74
N LEU A 169 3.17 -5.25 2.74
CA LEU A 169 2.80 -6.14 1.65
C LEU A 169 1.28 -6.13 1.42
N ALA A 170 0.47 -6.23 2.49
CA ALA A 170 -0.98 -6.17 2.40
C ALA A 170 -1.48 -4.84 1.80
N ARG A 171 -0.87 -3.72 2.20
CA ARG A 171 -1.19 -2.39 1.64
C ARG A 171 -0.94 -2.35 0.14
N ARG A 172 0.25 -2.78 -0.30
CA ARG A 172 0.61 -2.79 -1.73
C ARG A 172 -0.26 -3.73 -2.55
N LEU A 173 -0.60 -4.90 -2.01
CA LEU A 173 -1.53 -5.85 -2.64
C LEU A 173 -2.94 -5.26 -2.78
N ALA A 174 -3.42 -4.53 -1.76
CA ALA A 174 -4.73 -3.89 -1.82
C ALA A 174 -4.81 -2.79 -2.88
N ASP A 175 -3.71 -2.07 -3.11
CA ASP A 175 -3.64 -0.95 -4.05
C ASP A 175 -3.31 -1.39 -5.50
N ALA A 176 -2.76 -2.60 -5.71
CA ALA A 176 -2.33 -3.08 -7.02
C ALA A 176 -3.50 -3.54 -7.91
N ASP A 177 -3.46 -3.26 -9.22
CA ASP A 177 -4.36 -3.86 -10.19
C ASP A 177 -4.04 -5.34 -10.35
N ALA A 178 -2.78 -5.66 -10.59
CA ALA A 178 -2.20 -6.99 -10.59
C ALA A 178 -0.94 -7.04 -9.73
N ALA A 179 -0.66 -8.17 -9.13
CA ALA A 179 0.55 -8.34 -8.34
C ALA A 179 1.17 -9.72 -8.50
N VAL A 180 2.49 -9.76 -8.42
CA VAL A 180 3.24 -11.01 -8.26
C VAL A 180 4.10 -10.90 -7.02
N VAL A 181 3.93 -11.83 -6.10
CA VAL A 181 4.77 -11.92 -4.91
C VAL A 181 5.81 -13.01 -5.14
N ILE A 182 7.07 -12.61 -5.10
CA ILE A 182 8.23 -13.50 -5.30
C ILE A 182 8.97 -13.74 -3.97
N LYS A 183 9.96 -14.62 -3.96
CA LYS A 183 10.73 -15.00 -2.77
C LYS A 183 9.84 -15.59 -1.67
N LEU A 184 9.00 -16.54 -2.03
CA LEU A 184 8.13 -17.25 -1.09
C LEU A 184 8.98 -18.17 -0.16
N GLY A 185 8.88 -19.45 -0.26
CA GLY A 185 9.55 -20.37 0.66
C GLY A 185 9.07 -20.12 2.11
N ARG A 186 10.00 -19.89 3.03
CA ARG A 186 9.70 -19.65 4.46
C ARG A 186 8.81 -18.44 4.74
N THR A 187 8.69 -17.51 3.78
CA THR A 187 7.85 -16.31 3.96
C THR A 187 6.39 -16.54 3.56
N TYR A 188 6.05 -17.72 3.03
CA TYR A 188 4.70 -17.97 2.53
C TYR A 188 3.59 -17.78 3.57
N PRO A 189 3.73 -18.18 4.85
CA PRO A 189 2.72 -17.90 5.87
C PRO A 189 2.40 -16.40 5.99
N GLN A 190 3.44 -15.55 5.96
CA GLN A 190 3.29 -14.09 6.01
C GLN A 190 2.67 -13.53 4.73
N VAL A 191 3.02 -14.08 3.57
CA VAL A 191 2.44 -13.68 2.28
C VAL A 191 0.95 -14.06 2.23
N ARG A 192 0.57 -15.24 2.71
CA ARG A 192 -0.82 -15.67 2.82
C ARG A 192 -1.63 -14.76 3.75
N GLU A 193 -1.06 -14.37 4.89
CA GLU A 193 -1.65 -13.40 5.80
C GLU A 193 -1.86 -12.06 5.09
N ALA A 194 -0.86 -11.55 4.38
CA ALA A 194 -0.96 -10.30 3.63
C ALA A 194 -2.02 -10.34 2.52
N LEU A 195 -2.12 -11.46 1.79
CA LEU A 195 -3.17 -11.70 0.80
C LEU A 195 -4.57 -11.71 1.45
N SER A 196 -4.70 -12.33 2.62
CA SER A 196 -5.96 -12.32 3.39
C SER A 196 -6.31 -10.91 3.87
N MET A 197 -5.36 -10.19 4.47
CA MET A 197 -5.57 -8.82 4.96
C MET A 197 -5.94 -7.84 3.84
N SER A 198 -5.40 -8.04 2.64
CA SER A 198 -5.71 -7.21 1.46
C SER A 198 -7.02 -7.60 0.77
N GLY A 199 -7.67 -8.72 1.17
CA GLY A 199 -8.84 -9.27 0.50
C GLY A 199 -8.55 -9.89 -0.86
N ARG A 200 -7.28 -10.25 -1.15
CA ARG A 200 -6.84 -10.78 -2.45
C ARG A 200 -6.55 -12.29 -2.44
N LEU A 201 -6.77 -12.99 -1.29
CA LEU A 201 -6.41 -14.41 -1.15
C LEU A 201 -7.19 -15.32 -2.10
N ASP A 202 -8.49 -15.10 -2.25
CA ASP A 202 -9.38 -15.96 -3.05
C ASP A 202 -9.16 -15.81 -4.57
N GLU A 203 -8.52 -14.74 -5.01
CA GLU A 203 -8.19 -14.51 -6.42
C GLU A 203 -6.72 -14.84 -6.75
N ALA A 204 -5.92 -15.14 -5.71
CA ALA A 204 -4.51 -15.42 -5.86
C ALA A 204 -4.23 -16.87 -6.24
N PHE A 205 -3.28 -17.05 -7.15
CA PHE A 205 -2.73 -18.36 -7.52
C PHE A 205 -1.33 -18.53 -6.95
N TYR A 206 -1.05 -19.70 -6.47
CA TYR A 206 0.29 -20.17 -6.14
C TYR A 206 0.84 -20.96 -7.32
N VAL A 207 2.06 -20.64 -7.73
CA VAL A 207 2.78 -21.34 -8.78
C VAL A 207 4.15 -21.74 -8.27
N GLU A 208 4.47 -23.02 -8.36
CA GLU A 208 5.72 -23.63 -7.94
C GLU A 208 6.44 -24.20 -9.15
N ARG A 209 7.75 -23.95 -9.25
CA ARG A 209 8.64 -24.49 -10.29
C ARG A 209 8.07 -24.35 -11.70
N ALA A 210 7.57 -23.14 -12.00
CA ALA A 210 6.95 -22.84 -13.30
C ALA A 210 7.82 -23.31 -14.47
N SER A 211 7.19 -23.89 -15.49
CA SER A 211 7.80 -24.45 -16.71
C SER A 211 8.66 -25.71 -16.54
N THR A 212 8.70 -26.33 -15.37
CA THR A 212 9.42 -27.60 -15.18
C THR A 212 8.43 -28.77 -15.08
N ASP A 213 8.91 -30.01 -15.18
CA ASP A 213 8.11 -31.24 -14.97
C ASP A 213 7.51 -31.31 -13.55
N ALA A 214 8.07 -30.57 -12.60
CA ALA A 214 7.60 -30.47 -11.22
C ALA A 214 6.73 -29.25 -10.97
N GLN A 215 6.21 -28.62 -12.01
CA GLN A 215 5.31 -27.47 -11.90
C GLN A 215 4.03 -27.83 -11.14
N ARG A 216 3.64 -26.98 -10.20
CA ARG A 216 2.34 -27.05 -9.50
C ARG A 216 1.65 -25.71 -9.54
N VAL A 217 0.35 -25.73 -9.76
CA VAL A 217 -0.53 -24.55 -9.71
C VAL A 217 -1.69 -24.86 -8.79
N LEU A 218 -1.92 -23.99 -7.79
CA LEU A 218 -3.01 -24.13 -6.82
C LEU A 218 -3.63 -22.76 -6.54
N PRO A 219 -4.90 -22.68 -6.11
CA PRO A 219 -5.41 -21.49 -5.43
C PRO A 219 -4.55 -21.21 -4.20
N ALA A 220 -4.15 -19.95 -3.97
CA ALA A 220 -3.28 -19.61 -2.84
C ALA A 220 -3.90 -19.96 -1.47
N ALA A 221 -5.24 -19.96 -1.38
CA ALA A 221 -5.96 -20.34 -0.18
C ALA A 221 -5.79 -21.83 0.20
N GLU A 222 -5.53 -22.71 -0.78
CA GLU A 222 -5.45 -24.17 -0.61
C GLU A 222 -4.02 -24.68 -0.36
N VAL A 223 -3.03 -23.79 -0.42
CA VAL A 223 -1.63 -24.19 -0.24
C VAL A 223 -1.33 -24.46 1.23
N ASP A 224 -0.74 -25.62 1.50
CA ASP A 224 -0.12 -25.87 2.80
C ASP A 224 1.10 -24.95 2.97
N ALA A 225 1.07 -24.17 4.03
CA ALA A 225 2.12 -23.19 4.31
C ALA A 225 3.46 -23.85 4.72
N GLU A 226 3.43 -25.12 5.15
CA GLU A 226 4.63 -25.88 5.46
C GLU A 226 5.22 -26.50 4.19
N GLY A 227 6.51 -26.34 3.99
CA GLY A 227 7.22 -26.97 2.88
C GLY A 227 7.16 -26.25 1.53
N VAL A 228 6.71 -25.00 1.48
CA VAL A 228 6.76 -24.19 0.25
C VAL A 228 8.21 -23.99 -0.19
N PRO A 229 8.58 -24.39 -1.44
CA PRO A 229 9.94 -24.24 -1.93
C PRO A 229 10.27 -22.78 -2.28
N TYR A 230 11.56 -22.46 -2.32
CA TYR A 230 12.03 -21.14 -2.73
C TYR A 230 11.59 -20.76 -4.15
N PHE A 231 11.58 -21.71 -5.08
CA PHE A 231 11.15 -21.51 -6.47
C PHE A 231 9.63 -21.54 -6.60
N SER A 232 8.98 -20.62 -5.94
CA SER A 232 7.54 -20.42 -6.00
C SER A 232 7.20 -18.93 -5.94
N LEU A 233 6.02 -18.60 -6.42
CA LEU A 233 5.49 -17.25 -6.40
C LEU A 233 3.96 -17.27 -6.26
N ALA A 234 3.39 -16.16 -5.81
CA ALA A 234 1.96 -15.96 -5.78
C ALA A 234 1.57 -14.89 -6.80
N ILE A 235 0.58 -15.18 -7.62
CA ILE A 235 0.05 -14.27 -8.65
C ILE A 235 -1.34 -13.83 -8.26
N VAL A 236 -1.57 -12.53 -8.32
CA VAL A 236 -2.89 -11.91 -8.29
C VAL A 236 -3.10 -11.26 -9.66
N PRO A 237 -3.77 -11.93 -10.61
CA PRO A 237 -3.98 -11.39 -11.96
C PRO A 237 -4.83 -10.12 -11.95
N GLY A 238 -4.58 -9.23 -12.91
CA GLY A 238 -5.49 -8.14 -13.23
C GLY A 238 -6.81 -8.62 -13.86
N GLY A 239 -7.77 -7.73 -14.02
CA GLY A 239 -9.06 -8.03 -14.67
C GLY A 239 -10.00 -8.96 -13.89
N ARG A 240 -9.50 -9.71 -12.91
CA ARG A 240 -10.29 -10.59 -12.04
C ARG A 240 -10.62 -9.91 -10.73
N ARG A 241 -11.29 -8.78 -10.77
CA ARG A 241 -11.91 -8.32 -9.52
C ARG A 241 -13.09 -9.24 -9.24
N THR A 242 -12.86 -10.01 -8.17
CA THR A 242 -13.80 -10.94 -7.56
C THR A 242 -15.22 -10.46 -7.65
N LYS A 243 -16.11 -11.48 -7.78
CA LYS A 243 -17.57 -11.38 -7.72
C LYS A 243 -17.98 -10.05 -7.10
N PRO A 244 -18.71 -9.21 -7.83
CA PRO A 244 -19.29 -8.05 -7.20
C PRO A 244 -19.98 -8.55 -5.94
N VAL A 245 -19.65 -7.97 -4.81
CA VAL A 245 -20.54 -8.06 -3.63
C VAL A 245 -21.88 -7.67 -4.22
N THR A 246 -22.79 -8.63 -4.31
CA THR A 246 -24.12 -8.46 -4.87
C THR A 246 -24.69 -7.12 -4.43
N GLY A 247 -25.00 -6.27 -5.38
CA GLY A 247 -25.47 -4.90 -5.33
C GLY A 247 -25.59 -4.29 -3.94
N GLY A 248 -24.72 -3.33 -3.63
CA GLY A 248 -24.77 -2.64 -2.34
C GLY A 248 -23.88 -1.40 -2.32
N VAL A 249 -24.12 -0.53 -1.36
CA VAL A 249 -23.40 0.72 -1.15
C VAL A 249 -22.51 0.62 0.08
N ALA A 250 -21.22 0.85 -0.08
CA ALA A 250 -20.28 1.08 1.02
C ALA A 250 -20.02 2.59 1.13
N VAL A 251 -20.37 3.22 2.25
CA VAL A 251 -20.01 4.61 2.52
C VAL A 251 -18.66 4.60 3.22
N VAL A 252 -17.60 5.00 2.53
CA VAL A 252 -16.22 4.75 2.92
C VAL A 252 -15.54 6.01 3.40
N GLY A 253 -15.06 5.99 4.64
CA GLY A 253 -14.21 7.04 5.18
C GLY A 253 -12.77 6.95 4.66
N LEU A 254 -12.25 8.09 4.19
CA LEU A 254 -10.88 8.21 3.69
C LEU A 254 -9.88 8.69 4.76
N GLY A 255 -10.37 9.02 5.97
CA GLY A 255 -9.58 9.77 6.93
C GLY A 255 -9.44 11.27 6.55
N PRO A 256 -8.81 12.08 7.40
CA PRO A 256 -8.85 13.55 7.28
C PRO A 256 -7.97 14.12 6.16
N GLY A 257 -6.93 13.46 5.69
CA GLY A 257 -6.02 14.01 4.67
C GLY A 257 -5.16 12.95 4.04
N ASP A 258 -4.07 12.58 4.68
CA ASP A 258 -3.07 11.65 4.15
C ASP A 258 -3.64 10.23 3.96
N VAL A 259 -3.12 9.55 2.95
CA VAL A 259 -3.44 8.15 2.63
C VAL A 259 -3.09 7.18 3.78
N ASP A 260 -2.14 7.53 4.64
CA ASP A 260 -1.75 6.72 5.80
C ASP A 260 -2.85 6.66 6.88
N TRP A 261 -3.81 7.58 6.86
CA TRP A 261 -4.97 7.59 7.76
C TRP A 261 -6.15 6.74 7.26
N MET A 262 -6.03 6.21 6.04
CA MET A 262 -7.04 5.31 5.48
C MET A 262 -6.91 3.92 6.11
N THR A 263 -8.01 3.41 6.65
CA THR A 263 -8.02 2.10 7.29
C THR A 263 -7.82 0.96 6.28
N PRO A 264 -7.26 -0.20 6.68
CA PRO A 264 -7.21 -1.37 5.81
C PRO A 264 -8.60 -1.80 5.29
N GLN A 265 -9.65 -1.61 6.10
CA GLN A 265 -11.02 -1.91 5.68
C GLN A 265 -11.48 -0.95 4.58
N SER A 266 -11.23 0.36 4.72
CA SER A 266 -11.55 1.35 3.68
C SER A 266 -10.85 0.99 2.36
N ARG A 267 -9.57 0.61 2.41
CA ARG A 267 -8.81 0.19 1.22
C ARG A 267 -9.43 -1.03 0.52
N ARG A 268 -9.85 -2.05 1.29
CA ARG A 268 -10.52 -3.23 0.73
C ARG A 268 -11.84 -2.88 0.05
N GLU A 269 -12.68 -2.08 0.70
CA GLU A 269 -13.98 -1.67 0.15
C GLU A 269 -13.83 -0.84 -1.12
N LEU A 270 -12.89 0.13 -1.11
CA LEU A 270 -12.57 0.90 -2.32
C LEU A 270 -12.01 0.00 -3.43
N ALA A 271 -11.21 -0.99 -3.06
CA ALA A 271 -10.67 -1.95 -4.00
C ALA A 271 -11.75 -2.85 -4.63
N ALA A 272 -12.76 -3.25 -3.88
CA ALA A 272 -13.83 -4.12 -4.33
C ALA A 272 -14.93 -3.40 -5.13
N ALA A 273 -15.03 -2.07 -5.01
CA ALA A 273 -16.06 -1.29 -5.69
C ALA A 273 -15.84 -1.25 -7.21
N THR A 274 -16.93 -1.36 -7.98
CA THR A 274 -16.95 -1.11 -9.43
C THR A 274 -17.15 0.37 -9.74
N ASP A 275 -17.82 1.09 -8.82
CA ASP A 275 -18.16 2.50 -8.95
C ASP A 275 -17.73 3.27 -7.71
N LEU A 276 -17.06 4.39 -7.94
CA LEU A 276 -16.66 5.32 -6.89
C LEU A 276 -17.41 6.64 -7.08
N ILE A 277 -18.18 7.04 -6.07
CA ILE A 277 -18.97 8.27 -6.09
C ILE A 277 -18.43 9.22 -5.01
N GLY A 278 -18.26 10.50 -5.32
CA GLY A 278 -17.84 11.46 -4.32
C GLY A 278 -17.55 12.85 -4.86
N TYR A 279 -17.19 13.73 -3.94
CA TYR A 279 -16.64 15.04 -4.27
C TYR A 279 -15.29 14.85 -5.00
N GLY A 280 -15.09 15.56 -6.13
CA GLY A 280 -13.94 15.38 -7.01
C GLY A 280 -12.60 15.28 -6.27
N PRO A 281 -12.23 16.26 -5.41
CA PRO A 281 -10.99 16.22 -4.63
C PRO A 281 -10.86 15.02 -3.66
N TYR A 282 -11.97 14.42 -3.21
CA TYR A 282 -11.91 13.21 -2.39
C TYR A 282 -11.64 11.97 -3.24
N LEU A 283 -12.21 11.91 -4.44
CA LEU A 283 -11.92 10.82 -5.38
C LEU A 283 -10.47 10.82 -5.83
N GLU A 284 -9.82 11.98 -5.96
CA GLU A 284 -8.39 12.10 -6.30
C GLU A 284 -7.49 11.45 -5.26
N ARG A 285 -7.93 11.34 -4.00
CA ARG A 285 -7.19 10.65 -2.93
C ARG A 285 -7.25 9.12 -3.02
N VAL A 286 -8.14 8.58 -3.84
CA VAL A 286 -8.27 7.13 -4.05
C VAL A 286 -7.40 6.73 -5.24
N PRO A 287 -6.52 5.70 -5.12
CA PRO A 287 -5.71 5.24 -6.24
C PRO A 287 -6.54 4.92 -7.48
N LEU A 288 -6.02 5.31 -8.66
CA LEU A 288 -6.66 5.01 -9.93
C LEU A 288 -6.61 3.51 -10.22
N ARG A 289 -7.73 2.97 -10.73
CA ARG A 289 -7.84 1.58 -11.17
C ARG A 289 -8.64 1.52 -12.46
N ALA A 290 -8.08 0.90 -13.49
CA ALA A 290 -8.66 0.83 -14.83
C ALA A 290 -10.08 0.22 -14.87
N SER A 291 -10.39 -0.68 -13.92
CA SER A 291 -11.70 -1.35 -13.85
C SER A 291 -12.77 -0.58 -13.11
N GLN A 292 -12.48 0.62 -12.57
CA GLN A 292 -13.43 1.39 -11.75
C GLN A 292 -13.96 2.61 -12.50
N ILE A 293 -15.26 2.82 -12.41
CA ILE A 293 -15.92 4.02 -12.93
C ILE A 293 -15.97 5.05 -11.80
N ARG A 294 -15.54 6.27 -12.07
CA ARG A 294 -15.58 7.38 -11.13
C ARG A 294 -16.70 8.34 -11.49
N HIS A 295 -17.48 8.73 -10.49
CA HIS A 295 -18.59 9.66 -10.60
C HIS A 295 -18.30 10.91 -9.73
N PRO A 296 -17.49 11.86 -10.22
CA PRO A 296 -17.19 13.08 -9.49
C PRO A 296 -18.41 14.01 -9.47
N SER A 297 -18.59 14.74 -8.38
CA SER A 297 -19.62 15.77 -8.25
C SER A 297 -19.12 16.94 -7.41
N ASP A 298 -19.87 18.05 -7.39
CA ASP A 298 -19.59 19.18 -6.53
C ASP A 298 -19.96 18.91 -5.07
N ASN A 299 -19.39 19.67 -4.13
CA ASN A 299 -19.57 19.44 -2.70
C ASN A 299 -21.02 19.71 -2.21
N THR A 300 -21.83 20.39 -2.99
CA THR A 300 -23.21 20.77 -2.62
C THR A 300 -24.27 19.74 -2.97
N ASP A 301 -23.91 18.65 -3.64
CA ASP A 301 -24.85 17.71 -4.25
C ASP A 301 -24.93 16.35 -3.52
N GLU A 302 -25.02 16.39 -2.21
CA GLU A 302 -25.11 15.18 -1.36
C GLU A 302 -26.31 14.28 -1.68
N PRO A 303 -27.55 14.79 -1.90
CA PRO A 303 -28.70 13.94 -2.23
C PRO A 303 -28.56 13.26 -3.58
N ALA A 304 -28.06 13.94 -4.60
CA ALA A 304 -27.87 13.32 -5.92
C ALA A 304 -26.79 12.23 -5.89
N ARG A 305 -25.71 12.41 -5.12
CA ARG A 305 -24.70 11.35 -4.89
C ARG A 305 -25.31 10.12 -4.22
N ALA A 306 -26.13 10.33 -3.18
CA ALA A 306 -26.80 9.26 -2.47
C ALA A 306 -27.76 8.48 -3.39
N ARG A 307 -28.55 9.18 -4.19
CA ARG A 307 -29.46 8.59 -5.17
C ARG A 307 -28.72 7.78 -6.22
N LEU A 308 -27.69 8.36 -6.86
CA LEU A 308 -26.89 7.65 -7.86
C LEU A 308 -26.28 6.37 -7.28
N ALA A 309 -25.83 6.42 -6.02
CA ALA A 309 -25.28 5.25 -5.37
C ALA A 309 -26.30 4.11 -5.23
N CYS A 310 -27.53 4.43 -4.83
CA CYS A 310 -28.61 3.46 -4.71
C CYS A 310 -29.05 2.92 -6.09
N GLU A 311 -29.17 3.78 -7.09
CA GLU A 311 -29.54 3.39 -8.48
C GLU A 311 -28.53 2.39 -9.07
N LEU A 312 -27.24 2.65 -8.90
CA LEU A 312 -26.19 1.74 -9.39
C LEU A 312 -26.16 0.43 -8.59
N ALA A 313 -26.37 0.50 -7.27
CA ALA A 313 -26.40 -0.68 -6.43
C ALA A 313 -27.61 -1.58 -6.74
N GLU A 314 -28.78 -1.01 -7.05
CA GLU A 314 -29.95 -1.75 -7.50
C GLU A 314 -29.70 -2.52 -8.81
N GLN A 315 -28.86 -1.95 -9.69
CA GLN A 315 -28.40 -2.63 -10.92
C GLN A 315 -27.39 -3.75 -10.65
N GLY A 316 -27.13 -4.10 -9.37
CA GLY A 316 -26.18 -5.14 -8.98
C GLY A 316 -24.71 -4.70 -8.93
N ARG A 317 -24.43 -3.40 -9.02
CA ARG A 317 -23.07 -2.87 -8.98
C ARG A 317 -22.57 -2.73 -7.53
N ALA A 318 -21.28 -2.92 -7.32
CA ALA A 318 -20.63 -2.66 -6.04
C ALA A 318 -20.21 -1.18 -5.98
N VAL A 319 -20.87 -0.39 -5.15
CA VAL A 319 -20.70 1.06 -5.12
C VAL A 319 -19.98 1.49 -3.85
N ALA A 320 -18.95 2.35 -3.96
CA ALA A 320 -18.36 3.03 -2.82
C ALA A 320 -18.62 4.55 -2.90
N VAL A 321 -19.27 5.10 -1.89
CA VAL A 321 -19.43 6.54 -1.70
C VAL A 321 -18.30 7.02 -0.79
N VAL A 322 -17.40 7.84 -1.31
CA VAL A 322 -16.23 8.31 -0.55
C VAL A 322 -16.54 9.58 0.25
N SER A 323 -16.01 9.63 1.46
CA SER A 323 -16.16 10.75 2.38
C SER A 323 -14.84 11.08 3.05
N SER A 324 -14.49 12.36 3.17
CA SER A 324 -13.33 12.77 3.97
C SER A 324 -13.63 12.57 5.44
N GLY A 325 -12.60 12.22 6.22
CA GLY A 325 -12.77 11.89 7.65
C GLY A 325 -13.56 10.59 7.83
N ASP A 326 -14.39 10.55 8.86
CA ASP A 326 -15.33 9.47 9.15
C ASP A 326 -16.68 9.75 8.45
N PRO A 327 -17.27 8.78 7.73
CA PRO A 327 -18.50 9.01 6.97
C PRO A 327 -19.74 9.20 7.84
N GLY A 328 -19.69 8.80 9.12
CA GLY A 328 -20.77 8.96 10.10
C GLY A 328 -20.73 10.29 10.86
N VAL A 329 -19.68 11.11 10.69
CA VAL A 329 -19.50 12.36 11.43
C VAL A 329 -19.69 13.56 10.50
N PHE A 330 -20.91 14.12 10.45
CA PHE A 330 -21.32 15.24 9.58
C PHE A 330 -20.94 15.05 8.11
N ALA A 331 -21.14 13.84 7.59
CA ALA A 331 -20.68 13.42 6.28
C ALA A 331 -21.71 12.52 5.57
N MET A 332 -21.31 11.81 4.52
CA MET A 332 -22.21 11.18 3.55
C MET A 332 -23.07 10.03 4.07
N ALA A 333 -22.72 9.40 5.21
CA ALA A 333 -23.47 8.22 5.65
C ALA A 333 -24.95 8.49 5.91
N THR A 334 -25.27 9.62 6.53
CA THR A 334 -26.66 10.03 6.81
C THR A 334 -27.46 10.19 5.51
N ALA A 335 -26.91 10.93 4.55
CA ALA A 335 -27.59 11.18 3.28
C ALA A 335 -27.85 9.88 2.50
N VAL A 336 -26.89 8.95 2.49
CA VAL A 336 -27.05 7.64 1.83
C VAL A 336 -28.09 6.78 2.55
N LEU A 337 -28.08 6.75 3.88
CA LEU A 337 -29.05 5.98 4.67
C LEU A 337 -30.47 6.56 4.57
N GLU A 338 -30.60 7.87 4.45
CA GLU A 338 -31.90 8.52 4.23
C GLU A 338 -32.47 8.17 2.85
N GLU A 339 -31.65 8.23 1.81
CA GLU A 339 -32.05 7.86 0.43
C GLU A 339 -32.36 6.36 0.35
N ALA A 340 -31.57 5.50 0.98
CA ALA A 340 -31.74 4.04 0.94
C ALA A 340 -33.09 3.54 1.45
N LYS A 341 -33.84 4.35 2.20
CA LYS A 341 -35.23 4.01 2.60
C LYS A 341 -36.16 3.80 1.41
N GLN A 342 -35.84 4.37 0.25
CA GLN A 342 -36.59 4.22 -0.99
C GLN A 342 -36.11 3.00 -1.79
N TRP A 343 -35.06 2.31 -1.36
CA TRP A 343 -34.38 1.22 -2.06
C TRP A 343 -34.25 -0.01 -1.13
N PRO A 344 -35.33 -0.70 -0.78
CA PRO A 344 -35.34 -1.73 0.28
C PRO A 344 -34.39 -2.91 0.04
N ASP A 345 -34.04 -3.18 -1.22
CA ASP A 345 -33.17 -4.29 -1.62
C ASP A 345 -31.69 -3.87 -1.69
N VAL A 346 -31.37 -2.59 -1.48
CA VAL A 346 -30.00 -2.07 -1.50
C VAL A 346 -29.40 -2.11 -0.09
N ALA A 347 -28.44 -2.99 0.11
CA ALA A 347 -27.68 -3.05 1.36
C ALA A 347 -26.71 -1.87 1.47
N VAL A 348 -26.76 -1.13 2.59
CA VAL A 348 -25.83 -0.03 2.88
C VAL A 348 -24.93 -0.40 4.04
N ARG A 349 -23.63 -0.22 3.87
CA ARG A 349 -22.60 -0.41 4.92
C ARG A 349 -21.82 0.88 5.14
N VAL A 350 -21.54 1.23 6.38
CA VAL A 350 -20.73 2.39 6.74
C VAL A 350 -19.37 1.91 7.20
N ILE A 351 -18.33 2.36 6.54
CA ILE A 351 -16.94 1.94 6.77
C ILE A 351 -16.21 3.07 7.50
N PRO A 352 -15.89 2.90 8.79
CA PRO A 352 -15.37 3.97 9.62
C PRO A 352 -13.94 4.35 9.26
N ALA A 353 -13.58 5.59 9.57
CA ALA A 353 -12.22 6.09 9.47
C ALA A 353 -11.93 7.10 10.59
N MET A 354 -10.69 7.59 10.64
CA MET A 354 -10.32 8.63 11.58
C MET A 354 -11.06 9.94 11.24
N THR A 355 -11.69 10.55 12.23
CA THR A 355 -12.34 11.85 12.07
C THR A 355 -11.38 13.01 12.31
N ALA A 356 -11.69 14.19 11.76
CA ALA A 356 -10.85 15.39 11.87
C ALA A 356 -10.55 15.80 13.32
N ALA A 357 -11.49 15.63 14.25
CA ALA A 357 -11.26 15.96 15.66
C ALA A 357 -10.10 15.17 16.27
N GLN A 358 -10.02 13.87 16.01
CA GLN A 358 -8.92 13.03 16.51
C GLN A 358 -7.60 13.38 15.82
N ALA A 359 -7.64 13.70 14.53
CA ALA A 359 -6.44 14.11 13.80
C ALA A 359 -5.87 15.43 14.34
N VAL A 360 -6.70 16.45 14.54
CA VAL A 360 -6.29 17.74 15.14
C VAL A 360 -5.76 17.54 16.56
N ALA A 361 -6.48 16.77 17.39
CA ALA A 361 -6.06 16.48 18.75
C ALA A 361 -4.65 15.85 18.80
N SER A 362 -4.35 14.91 17.89
CA SER A 362 -3.06 14.22 17.84
C SER A 362 -1.87 15.14 17.54
N ARG A 363 -2.10 16.32 16.97
CA ARG A 363 -1.04 17.30 16.65
C ARG A 363 -0.60 18.14 17.86
N VAL A 364 -1.45 18.23 18.85
CA VAL A 364 -1.18 19.07 20.05
C VAL A 364 -1.11 18.26 21.34
N GLY A 365 -1.49 16.98 21.34
CA GLY A 365 -1.45 16.12 22.51
C GLY A 365 -2.77 15.38 22.75
N ALA A 366 -3.44 15.61 23.87
CA ALA A 366 -4.67 14.93 24.26
C ALA A 366 -5.77 15.90 24.74
N PRO A 367 -6.17 16.90 23.96
CA PRO A 367 -7.23 17.85 24.38
C PRO A 367 -8.59 17.13 24.58
N LEU A 368 -8.82 16.02 23.90
CA LEU A 368 -10.02 15.17 24.02
C LEU A 368 -9.86 14.06 25.09
N GLY A 369 -9.01 14.27 26.07
CA GLY A 369 -8.68 13.26 27.09
C GLY A 369 -9.77 13.02 28.14
N HIS A 370 -10.82 13.84 28.16
CA HIS A 370 -12.01 13.73 29.00
C HIS A 370 -13.27 13.78 28.15
N ASP A 371 -14.46 13.89 28.76
CA ASP A 371 -15.73 13.99 28.04
C ASP A 371 -15.74 15.19 27.10
N TYR A 372 -16.19 14.98 25.88
CA TYR A 372 -16.26 16.02 24.88
C TYR A 372 -17.51 15.93 24.01
N ALA A 373 -17.97 17.08 23.54
CA ALA A 373 -19.10 17.20 22.62
C ALA A 373 -18.61 17.52 21.20
N VAL A 374 -19.25 16.91 20.21
CA VAL A 374 -18.99 17.13 18.78
C VAL A 374 -20.15 17.95 18.21
N LEU A 375 -19.86 19.16 17.75
CA LEU A 375 -20.86 20.11 17.26
C LEU A 375 -20.46 20.66 15.89
N SER A 376 -21.45 21.01 15.07
CA SER A 376 -21.24 21.67 13.78
C SER A 376 -21.87 23.05 13.79
N LEU A 377 -21.14 24.08 13.36
CA LEU A 377 -21.65 25.44 13.20
C LEU A 377 -22.41 25.64 11.87
N SER A 378 -22.58 24.59 11.06
CA SER A 378 -23.36 24.70 9.82
C SER A 378 -24.84 24.91 10.12
N ASP A 379 -25.34 26.06 9.72
CA ASP A 379 -26.75 26.48 9.82
C ASP A 379 -27.59 26.15 8.58
N ARG A 380 -27.05 25.35 7.64
CA ARG A 380 -27.77 24.91 6.44
C ARG A 380 -28.94 23.97 6.73
N LEU A 381 -28.76 23.09 7.72
CA LEU A 381 -29.72 22.03 8.05
C LEU A 381 -30.42 22.24 9.40
N LYS A 382 -30.00 23.24 10.20
CA LYS A 382 -30.56 23.56 11.48
C LYS A 382 -30.34 25.06 11.79
N PRO A 383 -31.28 25.77 12.40
CA PRO A 383 -31.15 27.20 12.66
C PRO A 383 -30.11 27.48 13.74
N TRP A 384 -29.57 28.71 13.74
CA TRP A 384 -28.50 29.13 14.66
C TRP A 384 -28.89 29.05 16.12
N ASP A 385 -30.12 29.40 16.50
CA ASP A 385 -30.63 29.31 17.87
C ASP A 385 -30.50 27.90 18.46
N VAL A 386 -30.73 26.86 17.66
CA VAL A 386 -30.51 25.48 18.06
C VAL A 386 -29.03 25.17 18.24
N ILE A 387 -28.16 25.72 17.40
CA ILE A 387 -26.70 25.58 17.57
C ILE A 387 -26.22 26.27 18.84
N ALA A 388 -26.67 27.53 19.06
CA ALA A 388 -26.31 28.32 20.22
C ALA A 388 -26.76 27.67 21.54
N ALA A 389 -27.99 27.14 21.58
CA ALA A 389 -28.49 26.43 22.76
C ALA A 389 -27.63 25.17 23.09
N ARG A 390 -27.20 24.42 22.07
CA ARG A 390 -26.33 23.24 22.24
C ARG A 390 -24.92 23.63 22.70
N LEU A 391 -24.37 24.72 22.17
CA LEU A 391 -23.07 25.26 22.58
C LEU A 391 -23.11 25.68 24.06
N SER A 392 -24.13 26.49 24.47
CA SER A 392 -24.32 26.89 25.85
C SER A 392 -24.48 25.72 26.81
N ALA A 393 -25.31 24.73 26.46
CA ALA A 393 -25.53 23.56 27.30
C ALA A 393 -24.23 22.74 27.49
N ALA A 394 -23.49 22.50 26.42
CA ALA A 394 -22.22 21.76 26.48
C ALA A 394 -21.11 22.55 27.20
N ALA A 395 -21.09 23.87 27.04
CA ALA A 395 -20.17 24.76 27.78
C ALA A 395 -20.49 24.83 29.28
N ALA A 396 -21.76 24.94 29.63
CA ALA A 396 -22.21 24.93 31.03
C ALA A 396 -21.94 23.59 31.74
N ALA A 397 -21.96 22.47 30.99
CA ALA A 397 -21.58 21.14 31.48
C ALA A 397 -20.06 20.91 31.51
N ASP A 398 -19.26 21.91 31.22
CA ASP A 398 -17.79 21.86 31.18
C ASP A 398 -17.18 20.85 30.21
N LEU A 399 -17.86 20.51 29.14
CA LEU A 399 -17.34 19.57 28.13
C LEU A 399 -16.30 20.24 27.21
N VAL A 400 -15.27 19.53 26.81
CA VAL A 400 -14.44 19.93 25.68
C VAL A 400 -15.29 19.93 24.41
N LEU A 401 -15.12 20.93 23.52
CA LEU A 401 -15.94 21.02 22.30
C LEU A 401 -15.10 20.83 21.06
N ALA A 402 -15.46 19.84 20.23
CA ALA A 402 -14.91 19.65 18.88
C ALA A 402 -15.89 20.28 17.86
N ILE A 403 -15.47 21.35 17.21
CA ILE A 403 -16.32 22.19 16.36
C ILE A 403 -16.00 21.95 14.90
N TYR A 404 -16.97 21.38 14.19
CA TYR A 404 -16.95 21.10 12.75
C TYR A 404 -17.61 22.22 11.95
N ASN A 405 -17.21 22.33 10.69
CA ASN A 405 -17.76 23.30 9.75
C ASN A 405 -17.83 24.72 10.32
N PRO A 406 -16.74 25.23 10.92
CA PRO A 406 -16.77 26.50 11.68
C PRO A 406 -17.06 27.70 10.79
N ALA A 407 -16.60 27.68 9.52
CA ALA A 407 -16.80 28.78 8.59
C ALA A 407 -17.07 28.27 7.17
N SER A 408 -17.55 29.14 6.28
CA SER A 408 -17.62 28.92 4.83
C SER A 408 -17.58 30.28 4.12
N LYS A 409 -17.55 30.27 2.76
CA LYS A 409 -17.60 31.51 1.96
C LYS A 409 -18.80 32.42 2.31
N SER A 410 -19.93 31.84 2.68
CA SER A 410 -21.17 32.56 3.04
C SER A 410 -21.45 32.63 4.55
N ARG A 411 -20.67 31.93 5.38
CA ARG A 411 -20.84 31.83 6.83
C ARG A 411 -19.55 32.31 7.50
N THR A 412 -19.52 33.57 7.88
CA THR A 412 -18.29 34.20 8.39
C THR A 412 -18.43 34.68 9.86
N TRP A 413 -19.65 34.89 10.37
CA TRP A 413 -19.93 35.45 11.67
C TRP A 413 -20.07 34.43 12.82
N GLN A 414 -20.31 33.15 12.49
CA GLN A 414 -20.64 32.09 13.45
C GLN A 414 -19.52 31.81 14.44
N VAL A 415 -18.25 31.97 14.04
CA VAL A 415 -17.08 31.76 14.91
C VAL A 415 -17.04 32.84 16.00
N ALA A 416 -17.26 34.12 15.63
CA ALA A 416 -17.31 35.20 16.58
C ALA A 416 -18.49 35.06 17.55
N ALA A 417 -19.68 34.75 17.03
CA ALA A 417 -20.86 34.51 17.86
C ALA A 417 -20.70 33.34 18.84
N MET A 418 -20.06 32.23 18.37
CA MET A 418 -19.70 31.12 19.25
C MET A 418 -18.70 31.52 20.31
N ARG A 419 -17.64 32.26 19.98
CA ARG A 419 -16.64 32.75 20.94
C ARG A 419 -17.30 33.58 22.02
N ASP A 420 -18.11 34.55 21.63
CA ASP A 420 -18.78 35.49 22.57
C ASP A 420 -19.74 34.74 23.51
N LEU A 421 -20.50 33.77 22.99
CA LEU A 421 -21.34 32.89 23.79
C LEU A 421 -20.53 32.01 24.75
N LEU A 422 -19.40 31.47 24.32
CA LEU A 422 -18.57 30.61 25.16
C LEU A 422 -17.87 31.38 26.27
N LEU A 423 -17.55 32.66 26.06
CA LEU A 423 -17.00 33.56 27.10
C LEU A 423 -17.98 33.83 28.26
N GLU A 424 -19.28 33.56 28.10
CA GLU A 424 -20.24 33.58 29.20
C GLU A 424 -20.07 32.39 30.17
N HIS A 425 -19.41 31.31 29.71
CA HIS A 425 -19.27 30.04 30.44
C HIS A 425 -17.82 29.62 30.70
N ARG A 426 -16.85 30.21 30.02
CA ARG A 426 -15.44 29.81 30.02
C ARG A 426 -14.52 30.98 30.40
N ASP A 427 -13.39 30.64 31.01
CA ASP A 427 -12.31 31.58 31.21
C ASP A 427 -11.78 32.11 29.86
N PRO A 428 -11.53 33.43 29.73
CA PRO A 428 -10.93 34.00 28.51
C PRO A 428 -9.60 33.34 28.10
N GLY A 429 -8.86 32.77 29.05
CA GLY A 429 -7.62 32.03 28.80
C GLY A 429 -7.80 30.59 28.37
N THR A 430 -9.03 30.06 28.27
CA THR A 430 -9.29 28.69 27.84
C THR A 430 -8.59 28.40 26.51
N PRO A 431 -7.80 27.29 26.40
CA PRO A 431 -7.12 26.95 25.16
C PRO A 431 -8.07 26.58 24.02
N VAL A 432 -7.82 27.11 22.82
CA VAL A 432 -8.51 26.77 21.58
C VAL A 432 -7.48 26.32 20.58
N VAL A 433 -7.63 25.10 20.11
CA VAL A 433 -6.81 24.56 19.03
C VAL A 433 -7.52 24.82 17.70
N ILE A 434 -6.82 25.45 16.77
CA ILE A 434 -7.25 25.68 15.38
C ILE A 434 -6.44 24.73 14.50
N GLY A 435 -7.03 23.64 14.07
CA GLY A 435 -6.41 22.70 13.12
C GLY A 435 -6.96 22.95 11.72
N ARG A 436 -6.10 23.32 10.79
CA ARG A 436 -6.44 23.59 9.39
C ARG A 436 -5.78 22.56 8.50
N ASP A 437 -6.55 21.96 7.59
CA ASP A 437 -6.08 21.02 6.56
C ASP A 437 -5.16 19.91 7.13
N VAL A 438 -5.47 19.41 8.33
CA VAL A 438 -4.62 18.47 9.06
C VAL A 438 -4.45 17.18 8.24
N SER A 439 -3.21 16.76 8.09
CA SER A 439 -2.73 15.70 7.18
C SER A 439 -2.79 16.06 5.68
N GLY A 440 -3.13 17.28 5.32
CA GLY A 440 -3.08 17.77 3.94
C GLY A 440 -1.83 18.62 3.68
N PRO A 441 -1.58 19.01 2.42
CA PRO A 441 -0.41 19.81 2.05
C PRO A 441 -0.40 21.23 2.64
N GLY A 442 -1.55 21.72 3.10
CA GLY A 442 -1.69 23.02 3.76
C GLY A 442 -1.86 22.92 5.26
N GLU A 443 -1.37 21.86 5.90
CA GLU A 443 -1.51 21.65 7.33
C GLU A 443 -0.94 22.81 8.15
N SER A 444 -1.77 23.33 9.05
CA SER A 444 -1.31 24.21 10.13
C SER A 444 -2.12 23.93 11.39
N VAL A 445 -1.46 24.02 12.55
CA VAL A 445 -2.11 23.89 13.84
C VAL A 445 -1.63 25.01 14.75
N THR A 446 -2.57 25.79 15.24
CA THR A 446 -2.31 26.94 16.13
C THR A 446 -3.11 26.76 17.40
N VAL A 447 -2.55 27.18 18.53
CA VAL A 447 -3.25 27.23 19.80
C VAL A 447 -3.35 28.70 20.24
N VAL A 448 -4.56 29.13 20.52
CA VAL A 448 -4.86 30.50 21.00
C VAL A 448 -5.68 30.44 22.27
N ARG A 449 -5.85 31.57 22.95
CA ARG A 449 -6.82 31.69 24.03
C ARG A 449 -8.21 31.93 23.45
N LEU A 450 -9.26 31.55 24.16
CA LEU A 450 -10.63 31.74 23.70
C LEU A 450 -10.94 33.23 23.42
N ALA A 451 -10.45 34.14 24.25
CA ALA A 451 -10.63 35.57 24.03
C ALA A 451 -9.95 36.09 22.75
N ASP A 452 -8.87 35.44 22.33
CA ASP A 452 -8.05 35.85 21.19
C ASP A 452 -8.47 35.10 19.89
N LEU A 453 -9.51 34.27 19.94
CA LEU A 453 -10.00 33.54 18.75
C LEU A 453 -10.57 34.54 17.74
N ASP A 454 -9.88 34.70 16.60
CA ASP A 454 -10.35 35.54 15.50
C ASP A 454 -11.00 34.69 14.41
N GLN A 455 -12.17 35.12 13.94
CA GLN A 455 -12.86 34.50 12.80
C GLN A 455 -12.06 34.57 11.51
N ALA A 456 -11.14 35.53 11.37
CA ALA A 456 -10.27 35.65 10.19
C ALA A 456 -9.27 34.49 10.04
N ASP A 457 -8.92 33.83 11.16
CA ASP A 457 -8.01 32.67 11.17
C ASP A 457 -8.70 31.33 10.83
N VAL A 458 -10.03 31.38 10.62
CA VAL A 458 -10.85 30.14 10.49
C VAL A 458 -11.55 30.09 9.14
N ASP A 459 -11.23 29.09 8.35
CA ASP A 459 -11.86 28.82 7.05
C ASP A 459 -12.62 27.47 7.02
N MET A 460 -13.10 27.06 5.83
CA MET A 460 -13.82 25.79 5.64
C MET A 460 -13.01 24.53 5.95
N ARG A 461 -11.69 24.64 5.94
CA ARG A 461 -10.76 23.51 6.16
C ARG A 461 -10.32 23.42 7.62
N CYS A 462 -10.90 24.24 8.49
CA CYS A 462 -10.58 24.25 9.90
C CYS A 462 -11.50 23.34 10.71
N LEU A 463 -10.92 22.76 11.76
CA LEU A 463 -11.62 22.19 12.90
C LEU A 463 -11.11 22.89 14.16
N LEU A 464 -12.01 23.23 15.08
CA LEU A 464 -11.62 23.84 16.36
C LEU A 464 -11.82 22.84 17.50
N ILE A 465 -10.89 22.84 18.47
CA ILE A 465 -11.09 22.17 19.75
C ILE A 465 -11.03 23.21 20.84
N ILE A 466 -12.16 23.43 21.53
CA ILE A 466 -12.27 24.37 22.63
C ILE A 466 -12.12 23.59 23.93
N GLY A 467 -11.18 23.99 24.77
CA GLY A 467 -10.93 23.35 26.05
C GLY A 467 -12.07 23.47 27.07
N SER A 468 -12.06 22.62 28.09
CA SER A 468 -12.84 22.74 29.31
C SER A 468 -12.11 23.63 30.33
N SER A 469 -12.72 23.87 31.51
CA SER A 469 -12.05 24.54 32.63
C SER A 469 -10.76 23.83 33.09
N GLN A 470 -10.63 22.54 32.81
CA GLN A 470 -9.50 21.67 33.20
C GLN A 470 -8.44 21.50 32.10
N THR A 471 -8.71 22.00 30.90
CA THR A 471 -7.77 21.85 29.78
C THR A 471 -6.51 22.69 30.04
N GLN A 472 -5.37 22.06 29.93
CA GLN A 472 -4.06 22.67 30.17
C GLN A 472 -3.31 22.87 28.86
N TRP A 473 -2.62 23.99 28.78
CA TRP A 473 -1.72 24.32 27.68
C TRP A 473 -0.32 24.55 28.24
N TYR A 474 0.59 23.63 27.97
CA TYR A 474 1.94 23.65 28.53
C TYR A 474 2.97 23.22 27.50
N GLY A 475 4.01 24.02 27.30
CA GLY A 475 5.15 23.65 26.45
C GLY A 475 4.79 23.25 24.99
N GLY A 476 3.72 23.86 24.43
CA GLY A 476 3.23 23.49 23.10
C GLY A 476 2.25 22.30 23.09
N THR A 477 2.03 21.64 24.21
CA THR A 477 1.09 20.52 24.36
C THR A 477 -0.22 20.98 24.98
N VAL A 478 -1.35 20.52 24.44
CA VAL A 478 -2.70 20.75 24.99
C VAL A 478 -3.30 19.42 25.40
N PHE A 479 -3.76 19.33 26.64
CA PHE A 479 -4.42 18.12 27.13
C PHE A 479 -5.47 18.42 28.18
N THR A 480 -6.46 17.54 28.29
CA THR A 480 -7.50 17.60 29.33
C THR A 480 -7.30 16.42 30.28
N PRO A 481 -7.02 16.64 31.57
CA PRO A 481 -6.84 15.58 32.56
C PRO A 481 -8.08 14.70 32.68
N ARG A 482 -7.87 13.40 32.96
CA ARG A 482 -8.97 12.41 33.15
C ARG A 482 -9.65 12.51 34.50
N ARG A 483 -9.05 13.23 35.44
CA ARG A 483 -9.58 13.41 36.82
C ARG A 483 -9.88 14.85 37.05
N TYR A 484 -11.06 15.14 37.57
CA TYR A 484 -11.35 16.42 38.18
C TYR A 484 -10.57 16.55 39.50
N PRO A 485 -10.05 17.76 39.83
CA PRO A 485 -9.53 18.01 41.16
C PRO A 485 -10.68 17.75 42.15
N GLY A 486 -10.42 16.87 43.14
CA GLY A 486 -11.38 16.57 44.22
C GLY A 486 -11.53 17.71 45.20
#